data_41e414e66cb83fd565fad0d8bc5d31b4
#
_entry.id   41e414e66cb83fd565fad0d8bc5d31b4
#
_cell.length_a   1.000
_cell.length_b   1.000
_cell.length_c   1.000
_cell.angle_alpha   90.00
_cell.angle_beta   90.00
_cell.angle_gamma   90.00
#
_symmetry.space_group_name_H-M   'P 1'
#
loop_
_entity.id
_entity.type
_entity.pdbx_description
1 polymer ?
#
loop_
_entity_poly.entity_id
_entity_poly.type
_entity_poly.pdbx_seq_one_letter_code
_entity_poly.pdbx_strand_id
1 'polypeptide(L)'
;MRRLPIYLVFDTSGSMNGEAIAAVNTGMQTLVSALRQDPYALETAYLCVIGFDTDARVISPLTEVAMFQPPALKASGLTSLGAALALLAERIAADVVQNTPSQKGDWKPLVFLMTDGEPT
;
A
#
# COMPACT_ATOMS: atom_id res chain seq x y z
N MET A 1 -0.46 -21.78 1.48
CA MET A 1 0.72 -21.04 0.98
C MET A 1 0.91 -19.75 1.77
N ARG A 2 2.16 -19.40 2.05
CA ARG A 2 2.45 -18.14 2.74
C ARG A 2 2.22 -16.96 1.79
N ARG A 3 1.54 -15.94 2.31
CA ARG A 3 1.31 -14.71 1.55
C ARG A 3 2.44 -13.72 1.77
N LEU A 4 2.69 -12.88 0.78
CA LEU A 4 3.58 -11.73 0.90
C LEU A 4 2.71 -10.47 0.88
N PRO A 5 2.35 -9.91 2.05
CA PRO A 5 1.56 -8.68 2.08
C PRO A 5 2.42 -7.47 1.77
N ILE A 6 1.95 -6.65 0.86
CA ILE A 6 2.63 -5.42 0.42
C ILE A 6 1.71 -4.24 0.68
N TYR A 7 2.18 -3.29 1.48
CA TYR A 7 1.43 -2.10 1.82
C TYR A 7 2.02 -0.90 1.10
N LEU A 8 1.23 -0.30 0.22
CA LEU A 8 1.59 0.90 -0.52
C LEU A 8 0.93 2.08 0.19
N VAL A 9 1.76 2.94 0.78
CA VAL A 9 1.30 4.08 1.57
C VAL A 9 1.69 5.35 0.85
N PHE A 10 0.70 6.06 0.32
CA PHE A 10 0.93 7.21 -0.54
C PHE A 10 0.41 8.49 0.09
N ASP A 11 1.26 9.52 0.03
CA ASP A 11 0.88 10.88 0.35
C ASP A 11 -0.07 11.39 -0.75
N THR A 12 -1.31 11.70 -0.36
CA THR A 12 -2.31 12.27 -1.26
C THR A 12 -2.66 13.70 -0.86
N SER A 13 -1.78 14.38 -0.13
CA SER A 13 -1.95 15.78 0.23
C SER A 13 -1.86 16.70 -0.99
N GLY A 14 -2.31 17.94 -0.84
CA GLY A 14 -2.32 18.92 -1.92
C GLY A 14 -0.95 19.18 -2.53
N SER A 15 0.13 19.06 -1.74
CA SER A 15 1.49 19.22 -2.24
C SER A 15 1.89 18.15 -3.25
N MET A 16 1.19 17.01 -3.28
CA MET A 16 1.43 15.94 -4.24
C MET A 16 0.70 16.15 -5.57
N ASN A 17 -0.13 17.19 -5.68
CA ASN A 17 -0.89 17.45 -6.90
C ASN A 17 0.01 17.65 -8.11
N GLY A 18 -0.48 17.30 -9.30
CA GLY A 18 0.26 17.43 -10.56
C GLY A 18 1.17 16.25 -10.82
N GLU A 19 2.46 16.52 -11.10
CA GLU A 19 3.40 15.48 -11.51
C GLU A 19 3.68 14.44 -10.44
N ALA A 20 3.70 14.83 -9.17
CA ALA A 20 3.99 13.88 -8.09
C ALA A 20 2.92 12.79 -7.99
N ILE A 21 1.65 13.18 -7.97
CA ILE A 21 0.57 12.17 -7.87
C ILE A 21 0.45 11.37 -9.16
N ALA A 22 0.71 11.99 -10.31
CA ALA A 22 0.70 11.27 -11.58
C ALA A 22 1.82 10.21 -11.62
N ALA A 23 3.01 10.54 -11.08
CA ALA A 23 4.10 9.59 -11.00
C ALA A 23 3.78 8.42 -10.07
N VAL A 24 3.10 8.69 -8.96
CA VAL A 24 2.65 7.63 -8.03
C VAL A 24 1.67 6.70 -8.72
N ASN A 25 0.68 7.23 -9.42
CA ASN A 25 -0.29 6.42 -10.14
C ASN A 25 0.37 5.55 -11.21
N THR A 26 1.28 6.11 -11.98
CA THR A 26 2.03 5.39 -13.00
C THR A 26 2.92 4.31 -12.38
N GLY A 27 3.63 4.64 -11.31
CA GLY A 27 4.51 3.71 -10.60
C GLY A 27 3.74 2.53 -10.02
N MET A 28 2.55 2.78 -9.47
CA MET A 28 1.70 1.73 -8.94
C MET A 28 1.26 0.76 -10.04
N GLN A 29 0.84 1.29 -11.19
CA GLN A 29 0.46 0.46 -12.33
C GLN A 29 1.64 -0.37 -12.83
N THR A 30 2.83 0.21 -12.89
CA THR A 30 4.04 -0.48 -13.31
C THR A 30 4.39 -1.61 -12.34
N LEU A 31 4.30 -1.36 -11.04
CA LEU A 31 4.56 -2.38 -10.02
C LEU A 31 3.59 -3.55 -10.15
N VAL A 32 2.31 -3.26 -10.27
CA VAL A 32 1.28 -4.30 -10.40
C VAL A 32 1.51 -5.14 -11.64
N SER A 33 1.82 -4.48 -12.76
CA SER A 33 2.10 -5.18 -14.02
C SER A 33 3.31 -6.10 -13.90
N ALA A 34 4.38 -5.62 -13.25
CA ALA A 34 5.59 -6.42 -13.05
C ALA A 34 5.31 -7.64 -12.16
N LEU A 35 4.54 -7.45 -11.08
CA LEU A 35 4.19 -8.55 -10.18
C LEU A 35 3.34 -9.61 -10.90
N ARG A 36 2.44 -9.18 -11.77
CA ARG A 36 1.58 -10.12 -12.51
C ARG A 36 2.35 -10.94 -13.54
N GLN A 37 3.52 -10.48 -13.96
CA GLN A 37 4.36 -11.22 -14.91
C GLN A 37 5.26 -12.26 -14.24
N ASP A 38 5.37 -12.20 -12.91
CA ASP A 38 6.16 -13.16 -12.14
C ASP A 38 5.20 -14.23 -11.59
N PRO A 39 5.31 -15.50 -12.02
CA PRO A 39 4.39 -16.54 -11.55
C PRO A 39 4.40 -16.72 -10.04
N TYR A 40 5.55 -16.57 -9.39
CA TYR A 40 5.64 -16.71 -7.94
C TYR A 40 4.92 -15.56 -7.22
N ALA A 41 5.16 -14.34 -7.67
CA ALA A 41 4.49 -13.17 -7.10
C ALA A 41 2.97 -13.23 -7.34
N LEU A 42 2.55 -13.70 -8.52
CA LEU A 42 1.14 -13.83 -8.83
C LEU A 42 0.41 -14.73 -7.84
N GLU A 43 1.10 -15.75 -7.32
CA GLU A 43 0.52 -16.67 -6.34
C GLU A 43 0.60 -16.16 -4.90
N THR A 44 1.59 -15.35 -4.57
CA THR A 44 1.91 -15.01 -3.17
C THR A 44 1.64 -13.57 -2.80
N ALA A 45 1.75 -12.63 -3.72
CA ALA A 45 1.69 -11.20 -3.41
C ALA A 45 0.25 -10.71 -3.21
N TYR A 46 0.06 -9.98 -2.12
CA TYR A 46 -1.19 -9.28 -1.80
C TYR A 46 -0.88 -7.81 -1.62
N LEU A 47 -1.71 -6.95 -2.17
CA LEU A 47 -1.49 -5.51 -2.14
C LEU A 47 -2.58 -4.80 -1.36
N CYS A 48 -2.18 -3.83 -0.55
CA CYS A 48 -3.08 -2.92 0.16
C CYS A 48 -2.62 -1.49 -0.15
N VAL A 49 -3.54 -0.60 -0.46
CA VAL A 49 -3.23 0.81 -0.72
C VAL A 49 -3.84 1.67 0.38
N ILE A 50 -2.99 2.46 1.02
CA ILE A 50 -3.37 3.44 2.02
C ILE A 50 -3.00 4.81 1.49
N GLY A 51 -3.95 5.73 1.52
CA GLY A 51 -3.73 7.12 1.17
C GLY A 51 -3.81 7.99 2.42
N PHE A 52 -2.99 9.02 2.49
CA PHE A 52 -3.08 9.98 3.58
C PHE A 52 -2.95 11.41 3.07
N ASP A 53 -3.86 12.23 3.55
CA ASP A 53 -3.85 13.68 3.37
C ASP A 53 -4.21 14.30 4.72
N THR A 54 -5.36 14.94 4.86
CA THR A 54 -5.83 15.40 6.18
C THR A 54 -6.05 14.22 7.13
N ASP A 55 -6.55 13.11 6.60
CA ASP A 55 -6.75 11.85 7.32
C ASP A 55 -6.09 10.72 6.55
N ALA A 56 -5.91 9.59 7.20
CA ALA A 56 -5.45 8.37 6.54
C ALA A 56 -6.62 7.42 6.33
N ARG A 57 -6.62 6.73 5.20
CA ARG A 57 -7.69 5.79 4.87
C ARG A 57 -7.16 4.64 4.02
N VAL A 58 -7.82 3.49 4.15
CA VAL A 58 -7.56 2.35 3.26
C VAL A 58 -8.31 2.62 1.96
N ILE A 59 -7.56 2.79 0.87
CA ILE A 59 -8.14 3.00 -0.45
C ILE A 59 -8.48 1.65 -1.10
N SER A 60 -7.59 0.68 -0.94
CA SER A 60 -7.83 -0.68 -1.40
C SER A 60 -7.37 -1.65 -0.31
N PRO A 61 -8.26 -2.50 0.22
CA PRO A 61 -7.87 -3.48 1.24
C PRO A 61 -6.92 -4.52 0.67
N LEU A 62 -6.28 -5.29 1.54
CA LEU A 62 -5.32 -6.30 1.14
C LEU A 62 -5.98 -7.30 0.19
N THR A 63 -5.52 -7.34 -1.05
CA THR A 63 -6.11 -8.10 -2.14
C THR A 63 -5.01 -8.82 -2.90
N GLU A 64 -5.26 -10.08 -3.31
CA GLU A 64 -4.28 -10.79 -4.13
C GLU A 64 -4.02 -10.04 -5.45
N VAL A 65 -2.75 -10.05 -5.88
CA VAL A 65 -2.33 -9.22 -7.00
C VAL A 65 -3.06 -9.56 -8.29
N ALA A 66 -3.48 -10.81 -8.47
CA ALA A 66 -4.22 -11.23 -9.65
C ALA A 66 -5.57 -10.51 -9.77
N MET A 67 -6.19 -10.16 -8.66
CA MET A 67 -7.49 -9.50 -8.60
C MET A 67 -7.39 -8.00 -8.32
N PHE A 68 -6.20 -7.50 -8.02
CA PHE A 68 -6.00 -6.11 -7.63
C PHE A 68 -6.18 -5.17 -8.82
N GLN A 69 -6.94 -4.11 -8.61
CA GLN A 69 -7.10 -3.04 -9.60
C GLN A 69 -6.53 -1.76 -9.02
N PRO A 70 -5.44 -1.22 -9.61
CA PRO A 70 -4.82 -0.01 -9.08
C PRO A 70 -5.82 1.15 -9.06
N PRO A 71 -6.09 1.75 -7.89
CA PRO A 71 -6.96 2.92 -7.82
C PRO A 71 -6.27 4.15 -8.40
N ALA A 72 -7.04 5.06 -8.97
CA ALA A 72 -6.52 6.35 -9.39
C ALA A 72 -6.51 7.29 -8.18
N LEU A 73 -5.33 7.71 -7.74
CA LEU A 73 -5.19 8.58 -6.58
C LEU A 73 -5.34 10.04 -6.98
N LYS A 74 -5.96 10.83 -6.11
CA LYS A 74 -6.12 12.28 -6.28
C LYS A 74 -5.52 12.98 -5.08
N ALA A 75 -4.81 14.07 -5.31
CA ALA A 75 -4.16 14.83 -4.24
C ALA A 75 -5.06 15.96 -3.77
N SER A 76 -5.23 16.08 -2.47
CA SER A 76 -5.98 17.16 -1.82
C SER A 76 -5.69 17.19 -0.32
N GLY A 77 -5.95 18.32 0.33
CA GLY A 77 -5.87 18.43 1.78
C GLY A 77 -4.47 18.58 2.34
N LEU A 78 -4.35 18.33 3.62
CA LEU A 78 -3.11 18.47 4.39
C LEU A 78 -2.39 17.12 4.48
N THR A 79 -1.19 17.12 5.05
CA THR A 79 -0.39 15.91 5.21
C THR A 79 -0.49 15.42 6.66
N SER A 80 -0.93 14.18 6.85
CA SER A 80 -0.99 13.56 8.18
C SER A 80 -0.26 12.22 8.17
N LEU A 81 1.08 12.29 8.20
CA LEU A 81 1.91 11.08 8.20
C LEU A 81 1.68 10.23 9.45
N GLY A 82 1.48 10.87 10.61
CA GLY A 82 1.20 10.16 11.84
C GLY A 82 -0.05 9.29 11.76
N ALA A 83 -1.12 9.83 11.16
CA ALA A 83 -2.35 9.08 10.97
C ALA A 83 -2.13 7.89 10.03
N ALA A 84 -1.31 8.08 8.99
CA ALA A 84 -0.98 7.00 8.04
C ALA A 84 -0.22 5.88 8.73
N LEU A 85 0.76 6.20 9.56
CA LEU A 85 1.56 5.19 10.27
C LEU A 85 0.71 4.43 11.29
N ALA A 86 -0.21 5.12 11.98
CA ALA A 86 -1.12 4.47 12.91
C ALA A 86 -2.07 3.51 12.18
N LEU A 87 -2.63 3.94 11.05
CA LEU A 87 -3.51 3.09 10.25
C LEU A 87 -2.75 1.89 9.68
N LEU A 88 -1.53 2.11 9.20
CA LEU A 88 -0.68 1.03 8.68
C LEU A 88 -0.43 -0.03 9.75
N ALA A 89 -0.07 0.38 10.96
CA ALA A 89 0.17 -0.56 12.07
C ALA A 89 -1.09 -1.35 12.40
N GLU A 90 -2.25 -0.69 12.42
CA GLU A 90 -3.53 -1.34 12.65
C GLU A 90 -3.85 -2.37 11.57
N ARG A 91 -3.64 -2.02 10.30
CA ARG A 91 -3.92 -2.94 9.19
C ARG A 91 -2.97 -4.13 9.19
N ILE A 92 -1.69 -3.92 9.48
CA ILE A 92 -0.74 -5.02 9.57
C ILE A 92 -1.16 -5.99 10.69
N ALA A 93 -1.53 -5.46 11.84
CA ALA A 93 -1.97 -6.29 12.96
C ALA A 93 -3.24 -7.10 12.63
N ALA A 94 -4.14 -6.53 11.82
CA ALA A 94 -5.39 -7.19 11.45
C ALA A 94 -5.22 -8.17 10.29
N ASP A 95 -4.38 -7.84 9.30
CA ASP A 95 -4.30 -8.56 8.03
C ASP A 95 -3.23 -9.64 7.98
N VAL A 96 -2.09 -9.44 8.68
CA VAL A 96 -0.92 -10.31 8.56
C VAL A 96 -1.03 -11.47 9.54
N VAL A 97 -0.96 -12.69 9.01
CA VAL A 97 -1.01 -13.90 9.82
C VAL A 97 0.37 -14.14 10.45
N GLN A 98 0.41 -14.24 11.77
CA GLN A 98 1.66 -14.44 12.51
C GLN A 98 2.05 -15.92 12.53
N ASN A 99 3.35 -16.19 12.63
CA ASN A 99 3.84 -17.54 12.85
C ASN A 99 3.42 -18.04 14.23
N THR A 100 3.02 -19.31 14.29
CA THR A 100 2.73 -19.99 15.54
C THR A 100 3.50 -21.32 15.57
N PRO A 101 3.61 -21.99 16.74
CA PRO A 101 4.25 -23.29 16.79
C PRO A 101 3.63 -24.35 15.89
N SER A 102 2.34 -24.19 15.55
CA SER A 102 1.61 -25.17 14.75
C SER A 102 1.44 -24.77 13.29
N GLN A 103 1.79 -23.52 12.91
CA GLN A 103 1.47 -22.98 11.59
C GLN A 103 2.42 -21.85 11.23
N LYS A 104 2.87 -21.85 9.97
CA LYS A 104 3.61 -20.70 9.43
C LYS A 104 2.63 -19.62 9.02
N GLY A 105 2.90 -18.39 9.43
CA GLY A 105 2.13 -17.23 9.02
C GLY A 105 2.61 -16.67 7.68
N ASP A 106 2.16 -15.46 7.39
CA ASP A 106 2.59 -14.72 6.21
C ASP A 106 4.06 -14.33 6.34
N TRP A 107 4.71 -14.03 5.22
CA TRP A 107 6.03 -13.41 5.24
C TRP A 107 5.92 -12.01 5.84
N LYS A 108 7.06 -11.47 6.28
CA LYS A 108 7.09 -10.10 6.80
C LYS A 108 6.55 -9.15 5.73
N PRO A 109 5.65 -8.23 6.11
CA PRO A 109 5.09 -7.31 5.12
C PRO A 109 6.14 -6.35 4.59
N LEU A 110 6.00 -6.01 3.31
CA LEU A 110 6.78 -4.94 2.69
C LEU A 110 5.94 -3.67 2.72
N VAL A 111 6.59 -2.56 3.06
CA VAL A 111 5.93 -1.27 3.12
C VAL A 111 6.67 -0.29 2.22
N PHE A 112 5.94 0.31 1.28
CA PHE A 112 6.47 1.36 0.42
C PHE A 112 5.75 2.66 0.77
N LEU A 113 6.50 3.61 1.30
CA LEU A 113 5.97 4.91 1.69
C LEU A 113 6.46 5.96 0.70
N MET A 114 5.53 6.69 0.09
CA MET A 114 5.85 7.78 -0.84
C MET A 114 5.23 9.09 -0.35
N THR A 115 6.09 10.05 -0.08
CA THR A 115 5.70 11.40 0.33
C THR A 115 6.72 12.39 -0.23
N ASP A 116 6.30 13.66 -0.40
CA ASP A 116 7.24 14.71 -0.77
C ASP A 116 8.03 15.23 0.43
N GLY A 117 7.73 14.74 1.63
CA GLY A 117 8.44 15.14 2.83
C GLY A 117 8.06 16.51 3.37
N GLU A 118 6.98 17.11 2.89
CA GLU A 118 6.54 18.45 3.32
C GLU A 118 5.34 18.33 4.27
N PRO A 119 5.56 18.32 5.58
CA PRO A 119 4.45 18.33 6.54
C PRO A 119 3.74 19.68 6.54
N THR A 120 2.46 19.64 6.86
CA THR A 120 1.66 20.86 6.94
C THR A 120 1.15 21.07 8.36
#